data_a611971f9bae385a134830d79b5030a4
#
_entry.id   a611971f9bae385a134830d79b5030a4
#
_cell.length_a   1.000
_cell.length_b   1.000
_cell.length_c   1.000
_cell.angle_alpha   90.00
_cell.angle_beta   90.00
_cell.angle_gamma   90.00
#
_symmetry.space_group_name_H-M   'P 1'
#
loop_
_entity.id
_entity.type
_entity.pdbx_description
1 polymer ?
#
loop_
_entity_poly.entity_id
_entity_poly.type
_entity_poly.pdbx_seq_one_letter_code
_entity_poly.pdbx_strand_id
1 'polypeptide(L)'
;MSLQNTTKENFYTPVPTIGKYDDDDDDTVDTSTGSTEEEELDDLGNAKGFREYMEKKGHVFKTCKGKLLWYDPNQGFYEEENSALKLKLGGFFSECPVLEQKYKASVSKHNALYSMLKTRVPPEPDFYEKSQENTKGFLALNNCIWDYNERKALPFDPKFYFTFKSNVNYKEHDPKFELEVRKLVVESIFGEGEKGELFMKLLARALAGEVEDKRFIVLLGKTNSGKGTLTQLLGDCFGLGNFVGNYDAKNLQLESKTKSWLLQNKNSRIILANEINAEKPILANNIRLCANGGEPITTQAKYENERNFIPQGTMLLFANEMPRIKGNDAGNAVSNRMVYLETEFSY
;
A
#
# COMPACT_ATOMS: atom_id res chain seq x y z
N MET A 1 -13.13 13.11 43.66
CA MET A 1 -11.92 13.31 42.86
C MET A 1 -12.37 13.57 41.43
N SER A 2 -12.25 14.83 41.02
CA SER A 2 -12.76 15.35 39.75
C SER A 2 -11.78 15.06 38.61
N LEU A 3 -12.25 14.39 37.57
CA LEU A 3 -11.50 14.24 36.31
C LEU A 3 -11.71 15.49 35.46
N GLN A 4 -10.61 16.16 35.17
CA GLN A 4 -10.58 17.30 34.28
C GLN A 4 -10.68 16.84 32.83
N ASN A 5 -11.69 17.38 32.13
CA ASN A 5 -11.82 17.29 30.66
C ASN A 5 -10.72 18.13 29.98
N THR A 6 -9.85 17.48 29.23
CA THR A 6 -8.97 18.16 28.26
C THR A 6 -9.65 18.16 26.89
N THR A 7 -10.14 19.32 26.50
CA THR A 7 -10.61 19.64 25.16
C THR A 7 -9.48 19.57 24.16
N LYS A 8 -9.64 18.76 23.11
CA LYS A 8 -8.76 18.76 21.92
C LYS A 8 -9.11 19.97 21.06
N GLU A 9 -8.20 20.92 20.97
CA GLU A 9 -8.28 22.01 19.99
C GLU A 9 -7.91 21.47 18.60
N ASN A 10 -8.86 21.61 17.68
CA ASN A 10 -8.63 21.36 16.24
C ASN A 10 -7.96 22.59 15.65
N PHE A 11 -6.69 22.46 15.29
CA PHE A 11 -6.01 23.46 14.45
C PHE A 11 -6.37 23.23 12.97
N TYR A 12 -7.42 23.91 12.49
CA TYR A 12 -7.61 24.16 11.07
C TYR A 12 -6.94 25.49 10.72
N THR A 13 -5.85 25.46 9.97
CA THR A 13 -5.32 26.63 9.29
C THR A 13 -6.08 26.85 7.98
N PRO A 14 -6.62 28.03 7.70
CA PRO A 14 -7.32 28.27 6.44
C PRO A 14 -6.33 28.37 5.27
N VAL A 15 -6.67 27.72 4.19
CA VAL A 15 -5.99 27.79 2.90
C VAL A 15 -6.22 29.20 2.30
N PRO A 16 -5.18 29.92 1.85
CA PRO A 16 -5.37 31.23 1.21
C PRO A 16 -6.06 31.09 -0.13
N THR A 17 -7.06 31.93 -0.33
CA THR A 17 -7.82 32.07 -1.60
C THR A 17 -6.91 32.72 -2.64
N ILE A 18 -6.75 32.07 -3.78
CA ILE A 18 -5.97 32.58 -4.91
C ILE A 18 -6.81 33.66 -5.62
N GLY A 19 -6.29 34.90 -5.61
CA GLY A 19 -6.83 36.01 -6.34
C GLY A 19 -6.67 35.82 -7.87
N LYS A 20 -7.64 36.33 -8.61
CA LYS A 20 -7.60 36.44 -10.07
C LYS A 20 -6.49 37.42 -10.46
N TYR A 21 -5.68 37.04 -11.40
CA TYR A 21 -4.73 37.93 -12.05
C TYR A 21 -5.28 38.29 -13.43
N ASP A 22 -5.28 39.62 -13.68
CA ASP A 22 -5.57 40.23 -14.96
C ASP A 22 -4.31 40.13 -15.86
N ASP A 23 -4.54 39.81 -17.13
CA ASP A 23 -3.54 39.85 -18.18
C ASP A 23 -3.31 41.31 -18.59
N ASP A 24 -2.08 41.79 -18.45
CA ASP A 24 -1.62 42.99 -19.17
C ASP A 24 -0.33 42.66 -19.92
N ASP A 25 -0.46 42.65 -21.25
CA ASP A 25 0.64 42.68 -22.20
C ASP A 25 1.39 44.02 -22.13
N ASP A 26 2.72 43.99 -21.96
CA ASP A 26 3.55 45.11 -22.40
C ASP A 26 4.86 44.64 -23.04
N ASP A 27 4.89 44.82 -24.37
CA ASP A 27 6.07 44.66 -25.24
C ASP A 27 7.03 45.82 -25.03
N THR A 28 8.22 45.56 -24.50
CA THR A 28 9.37 46.44 -24.76
C THR A 28 10.60 45.67 -25.14
N VAL A 29 10.98 45.80 -26.39
CA VAL A 29 12.27 45.42 -26.96
C VAL A 29 13.34 46.35 -26.41
N ASP A 30 14.38 45.79 -25.78
CA ASP A 30 15.65 46.54 -25.62
C ASP A 30 16.84 45.66 -26.02
N THR A 31 17.61 46.19 -26.95
CA THR A 31 18.84 45.69 -27.53
C THR A 31 20.02 46.19 -26.72
N SER A 32 20.87 45.33 -26.19
CA SER A 32 22.35 45.52 -26.31
C SER A 32 23.18 44.54 -25.50
N THR A 33 24.16 44.01 -26.17
CA THR A 33 25.56 43.74 -25.81
C THR A 33 25.93 42.58 -24.93
N GLY A 34 26.53 41.62 -25.59
CA GLY A 34 27.76 40.91 -25.25
C GLY A 34 27.95 40.41 -23.79
N SER A 35 27.57 39.20 -23.54
CA SER A 35 28.19 38.40 -22.49
C SER A 35 28.28 36.96 -22.98
N THR A 36 29.43 36.33 -22.73
CA THR A 36 29.77 34.93 -22.95
C THR A 36 28.53 34.02 -22.96
N GLU A 37 28.32 33.39 -24.10
CA GLU A 37 27.28 32.33 -24.28
C GLU A 37 27.64 31.15 -23.36
N GLU A 38 27.24 31.23 -22.14
CA GLU A 38 26.99 30.05 -21.34
C GLU A 38 25.69 29.44 -21.92
N GLU A 39 25.79 28.32 -22.63
CA GLU A 39 24.66 27.56 -23.17
C GLU A 39 23.63 27.38 -22.04
N GLU A 40 22.51 28.11 -22.11
CA GLU A 40 21.33 27.80 -21.28
C GLU A 40 20.89 26.39 -21.65
N LEU A 41 21.10 25.45 -20.71
CA LEU A 41 20.53 24.12 -20.85
C LEU A 41 19.00 24.28 -21.03
N ASP A 42 18.49 23.77 -22.12
CA ASP A 42 17.04 23.69 -22.34
C ASP A 42 16.38 22.84 -21.25
N ASP A 43 15.06 22.84 -21.17
CA ASP A 43 14.31 22.06 -20.17
C ASP A 43 14.64 20.58 -20.23
N LEU A 44 15.10 20.09 -21.36
CA LEU A 44 15.53 18.73 -21.59
C LEU A 44 16.87 18.42 -20.94
N GLY A 45 17.86 19.31 -21.09
CA GLY A 45 19.16 19.22 -20.44
C GLY A 45 19.03 19.32 -18.93
N ASN A 46 18.16 20.20 -18.47
CA ASN A 46 17.84 20.35 -17.04
C ASN A 46 17.21 19.07 -16.45
N ALA A 47 16.26 18.45 -17.15
CA ALA A 47 15.64 17.19 -16.72
C ALA A 47 16.64 16.02 -16.67
N LYS A 48 17.56 15.96 -17.63
CA LYS A 48 18.63 14.96 -17.65
C LYS A 48 19.60 15.16 -16.49
N GLY A 49 20.07 16.39 -16.28
CA GLY A 49 21.01 16.72 -15.20
C GLY A 49 20.40 16.46 -13.82
N PHE A 50 19.13 16.81 -13.61
CA PHE A 50 18.41 16.48 -12.39
C PHE A 50 18.30 14.97 -12.17
N ARG A 51 17.91 14.21 -13.19
CA ARG A 51 17.83 12.75 -13.08
C ARG A 51 19.17 12.13 -12.69
N GLU A 52 20.25 12.49 -13.36
CA GLU A 52 21.60 11.99 -13.07
C GLU A 52 22.06 12.34 -11.64
N TYR A 53 21.74 13.54 -11.18
CA TYR A 53 22.00 13.96 -9.80
C TYR A 53 21.26 13.11 -8.77
N MET A 54 19.99 12.82 -9.00
CA MET A 54 19.18 12.00 -8.12
C MET A 54 19.63 10.52 -8.17
N GLU A 55 19.93 9.99 -9.36
CA GLU A 55 20.43 8.62 -9.52
C GLU A 55 21.76 8.39 -8.79
N LYS A 56 22.67 9.38 -8.78
CA LYS A 56 23.91 9.35 -7.97
C LYS A 56 23.64 9.28 -6.46
N LYS A 57 22.50 9.74 -6.01
CA LYS A 57 22.05 9.63 -4.61
C LYS A 57 21.24 8.34 -4.33
N GLY A 58 21.15 7.44 -5.29
CA GLY A 58 20.45 6.16 -5.15
C GLY A 58 18.95 6.18 -5.46
N HIS A 59 18.42 7.32 -5.92
CA HIS A 59 17.04 7.38 -6.40
C HIS A 59 16.90 6.68 -7.76
N VAL A 60 15.74 6.06 -8.00
CA VAL A 60 15.44 5.42 -9.28
C VAL A 60 14.12 5.91 -9.82
N PHE A 61 14.11 6.25 -11.11
CA PHE A 61 12.89 6.67 -11.81
C PHE A 61 12.49 5.64 -12.84
N LYS A 62 11.20 5.39 -12.94
CA LYS A 62 10.57 4.52 -13.94
C LYS A 62 9.28 5.14 -14.42
N THR A 63 8.79 4.70 -15.58
CA THR A 63 7.45 5.06 -16.04
C THR A 63 6.65 3.81 -16.35
N CYS A 64 5.40 3.77 -15.90
CA CYS A 64 4.46 2.70 -16.20
C CYS A 64 3.08 3.28 -16.52
N LYS A 65 2.49 2.85 -17.63
CA LYS A 65 1.15 3.29 -18.08
C LYS A 65 0.98 4.82 -18.06
N GLY A 66 2.03 5.54 -18.47
CA GLY A 66 2.04 6.99 -18.51
C GLY A 66 2.19 7.70 -17.16
N LYS A 67 2.45 7.00 -16.08
CA LYS A 67 2.72 7.56 -14.74
C LYS A 67 4.20 7.46 -14.39
N LEU A 68 4.71 8.47 -13.70
CA LEU A 68 6.04 8.44 -13.10
C LEU A 68 6.01 7.62 -11.81
N LEU A 69 7.03 6.82 -11.62
CA LEU A 69 7.31 6.04 -10.41
C LEU A 69 8.71 6.45 -9.93
N TRP A 70 8.80 6.86 -8.69
CA TRP A 70 10.05 7.33 -8.10
C TRP A 70 10.40 6.53 -6.85
N TYR A 71 11.55 5.88 -6.88
CA TYR A 71 12.14 5.21 -5.72
C TYR A 71 12.96 6.18 -4.89
N ASP A 72 12.62 6.29 -3.61
CA ASP A 72 13.39 7.02 -2.63
C ASP A 72 14.18 6.02 -1.76
N PRO A 73 15.54 6.03 -1.82
CA PRO A 73 16.35 5.07 -1.07
C PRO A 73 16.18 5.20 0.46
N ASN A 74 15.78 6.38 0.96
CA ASN A 74 15.52 6.60 2.38
C ASN A 74 14.17 6.02 2.80
N GLN A 75 13.23 5.91 1.87
CA GLN A 75 11.91 5.32 2.11
C GLN A 75 11.86 3.83 1.78
N GLY A 76 12.65 3.38 0.81
CA GLY A 76 12.75 1.98 0.41
C GLY A 76 11.62 1.48 -0.48
N PHE A 77 10.83 2.37 -1.08
CA PHE A 77 9.75 2.01 -1.99
C PHE A 77 9.55 3.04 -3.11
N TYR A 78 8.80 2.64 -4.13
CA TYR A 78 8.40 3.51 -5.24
C TYR A 78 7.12 4.26 -4.92
N GLU A 79 7.15 5.58 -5.00
CA GLU A 79 5.97 6.42 -4.98
C GLU A 79 5.40 6.60 -6.40
N GLU A 80 4.09 6.42 -6.56
CA GLU A 80 3.39 6.63 -7.83
C GLU A 80 3.01 8.09 -8.01
N GLU A 81 3.05 8.58 -9.25
CA GLU A 81 2.67 9.93 -9.64
C GLU A 81 1.33 10.38 -9.04
N ASN A 82 1.41 11.42 -8.22
CA ASN A 82 0.27 12.14 -7.64
C ASN A 82 0.70 13.58 -7.32
N SER A 83 -0.21 14.41 -6.81
CA SER A 83 0.09 15.81 -6.47
C SER A 83 1.15 15.94 -5.37
N ALA A 84 1.17 15.04 -4.40
CA ALA A 84 2.15 15.05 -3.32
C ALA A 84 3.56 14.72 -3.83
N LEU A 85 3.69 13.74 -4.72
CA LEU A 85 4.96 13.39 -5.36
C LEU A 85 5.50 14.56 -6.19
N LYS A 86 4.64 15.26 -6.96
CA LYS A 86 5.06 16.43 -7.74
C LYS A 86 5.61 17.54 -6.84
N LEU A 87 4.94 17.80 -5.71
CA LEU A 87 5.38 18.79 -4.74
C LEU A 87 6.72 18.39 -4.10
N LYS A 88 6.88 17.11 -3.73
CA LYS A 88 8.11 16.57 -3.15
C LYS A 88 9.29 16.70 -4.12
N LEU A 89 9.10 16.33 -5.39
CA LEU A 89 10.13 16.50 -6.43
C LEU A 89 10.47 17.98 -6.68
N GLY A 90 9.48 18.88 -6.56
CA GLY A 90 9.69 20.33 -6.64
C GLY A 90 10.68 20.86 -5.58
N GLY A 91 10.65 20.29 -4.37
CA GLY A 91 11.66 20.57 -3.33
C GLY A 91 13.07 20.17 -3.77
N PHE A 92 13.23 18.95 -4.30
CA PHE A 92 14.51 18.48 -4.81
C PHE A 92 15.03 19.28 -6.02
N PHE A 93 14.15 19.83 -6.85
CA PHE A 93 14.57 20.72 -7.93
C PHE A 93 15.30 21.94 -7.40
N SER A 94 14.81 22.51 -6.29
CA SER A 94 15.44 23.66 -5.66
C SER A 94 16.78 23.35 -4.99
N GLU A 95 17.02 22.11 -4.64
CA GLU A 95 18.26 21.64 -3.99
C GLU A 95 19.31 21.11 -4.99
N CYS A 96 18.94 20.97 -6.27
CA CYS A 96 19.81 20.40 -7.28
C CYS A 96 20.83 21.43 -7.79
N PRO A 97 22.15 21.24 -7.58
CA PRO A 97 23.16 22.21 -7.98
C PRO A 97 23.21 22.47 -9.50
N VAL A 98 22.77 21.51 -10.31
CA VAL A 98 22.67 21.66 -11.78
C VAL A 98 21.59 22.66 -12.17
N LEU A 99 20.55 22.80 -11.33
CA LEU A 99 19.42 23.69 -11.57
C LEU A 99 19.58 25.05 -10.85
N GLU A 100 20.38 25.11 -9.80
CA GLU A 100 20.42 26.23 -8.82
C GLU A 100 20.84 27.56 -9.46
N GLN A 101 21.71 27.54 -10.46
CA GLN A 101 22.24 28.77 -11.06
C GLN A 101 21.35 29.37 -12.16
N LYS A 102 20.53 28.58 -12.82
CA LYS A 102 19.78 29.00 -14.03
C LYS A 102 18.28 28.78 -13.93
N TYR A 103 17.82 28.03 -12.93
CA TYR A 103 16.43 27.66 -12.77
C TYR A 103 15.67 28.62 -11.85
N LYS A 104 15.12 29.70 -12.44
CA LYS A 104 14.17 30.53 -11.69
C LYS A 104 12.89 29.73 -11.45
N ALA A 105 12.67 29.30 -10.20
CA ALA A 105 11.54 28.47 -9.81
C ALA A 105 10.21 29.20 -10.12
N SER A 106 9.43 28.63 -11.01
CA SER A 106 8.04 29.01 -11.26
C SER A 106 7.21 27.73 -11.44
N VAL A 107 5.90 27.83 -11.24
CA VAL A 107 4.99 26.67 -11.41
C VAL A 107 5.08 26.12 -12.84
N SER A 108 5.19 27.00 -13.84
CA SER A 108 5.33 26.62 -15.25
C SER A 108 6.62 25.84 -15.48
N LYS A 109 7.74 26.32 -14.99
CA LYS A 109 9.05 25.64 -15.13
C LYS A 109 9.09 24.31 -14.38
N HIS A 110 8.50 24.23 -13.17
CA HIS A 110 8.37 22.95 -12.46
C HIS A 110 7.57 21.93 -13.25
N ASN A 111 6.45 22.35 -13.85
CA ASN A 111 5.64 21.46 -14.68
C ASN A 111 6.38 21.03 -15.97
N ALA A 112 7.12 21.94 -16.62
CA ALA A 112 7.93 21.63 -17.79
C ALA A 112 9.03 20.61 -17.44
N LEU A 113 9.81 20.88 -16.39
CA LEU A 113 10.87 19.99 -15.92
C LEU A 113 10.31 18.59 -15.55
N TYR A 114 9.19 18.55 -14.82
CA TYR A 114 8.53 17.32 -14.48
C TYR A 114 8.07 16.52 -15.71
N SER A 115 7.48 17.20 -16.70
CA SER A 115 7.05 16.59 -17.95
C SER A 115 8.25 16.06 -18.75
N MET A 116 9.34 16.80 -18.82
CA MET A 116 10.56 16.40 -19.51
C MET A 116 11.25 15.23 -18.79
N LEU A 117 11.32 15.26 -17.45
CA LEU A 117 11.80 14.13 -16.64
C LEU A 117 11.05 12.86 -17.01
N LYS A 118 9.72 12.91 -17.02
CA LYS A 118 8.86 11.78 -17.34
C LYS A 118 9.11 11.18 -18.73
N THR A 119 9.39 12.01 -19.73
CA THR A 119 9.69 11.55 -21.10
C THR A 119 11.07 10.91 -21.22
N ARG A 120 11.99 11.18 -20.30
CA ARG A 120 13.38 10.70 -20.31
C ARG A 120 13.65 9.51 -19.39
N VAL A 121 12.65 9.15 -18.61
CA VAL A 121 12.76 7.99 -17.71
C VAL A 121 12.47 6.70 -18.49
N PRO A 122 13.27 5.63 -18.29
CA PRO A 122 13.02 4.35 -18.94
C PRO A 122 11.63 3.80 -18.65
N PRO A 123 10.89 3.34 -19.67
CA PRO A 123 9.61 2.69 -19.45
C PRO A 123 9.80 1.32 -18.80
N GLU A 124 8.92 1.00 -17.86
CA GLU A 124 8.80 -0.31 -17.22
C GLU A 124 7.35 -0.76 -17.31
N PRO A 125 6.89 -1.25 -18.47
CA PRO A 125 5.47 -1.53 -18.73
C PRO A 125 4.89 -2.60 -17.81
N ASP A 126 5.68 -3.53 -17.35
CA ASP A 126 5.39 -4.65 -16.46
C ASP A 126 5.75 -4.35 -14.98
N PHE A 127 5.84 -3.07 -14.58
CA PHE A 127 6.23 -2.67 -13.24
C PHE A 127 5.36 -3.32 -12.15
N TYR A 128 4.05 -3.33 -12.32
CA TYR A 128 3.14 -3.85 -11.29
C TYR A 128 3.17 -5.38 -11.21
N GLU A 129 3.38 -6.03 -12.33
CA GLU A 129 3.60 -7.48 -12.40
C GLU A 129 4.88 -7.86 -11.66
N LYS A 130 5.98 -7.15 -11.94
CA LYS A 130 7.25 -7.32 -11.21
C LYS A 130 7.12 -7.00 -9.72
N SER A 131 6.35 -5.96 -9.36
CA SER A 131 6.05 -5.65 -7.96
C SER A 131 5.40 -6.83 -7.25
N GLN A 132 4.45 -7.50 -7.90
CA GLN A 132 3.79 -8.66 -7.33
C GLN A 132 4.73 -9.87 -7.20
N GLU A 133 5.54 -10.13 -8.20
CA GLU A 133 6.49 -11.26 -8.20
C GLU A 133 7.63 -11.06 -7.21
N ASN A 134 8.30 -9.90 -7.27
CA ASN A 134 9.52 -9.64 -6.51
C ASN A 134 9.28 -9.35 -5.03
N THR A 135 8.05 -9.02 -4.63
CA THR A 135 7.72 -8.80 -3.21
C THR A 135 7.21 -10.05 -2.50
N LYS A 136 6.96 -11.15 -3.22
CA LYS A 136 6.55 -12.41 -2.61
C LYS A 136 7.68 -12.99 -1.78
N GLY A 137 7.37 -13.42 -0.56
CA GLY A 137 8.37 -13.87 0.42
C GLY A 137 9.09 -12.74 1.17
N PHE A 138 8.77 -11.47 0.86
CA PHE A 138 9.38 -10.29 1.47
C PHE A 138 8.34 -9.36 2.07
N LEU A 139 8.73 -8.63 3.12
CA LEU A 139 7.93 -7.59 3.76
C LEU A 139 8.77 -6.32 3.93
N ALA A 140 8.33 -5.21 3.32
CA ALA A 140 8.96 -3.92 3.56
C ALA A 140 8.56 -3.40 4.94
N LEU A 141 9.47 -3.39 5.87
CA LEU A 141 9.37 -2.75 7.18
C LEU A 141 9.81 -1.29 7.09
N ASN A 142 9.63 -0.52 8.16
CA ASN A 142 9.96 0.90 8.11
C ASN A 142 11.48 1.17 7.96
N ASN A 143 12.33 0.26 8.38
CA ASN A 143 13.80 0.40 8.38
C ASN A 143 14.55 -0.66 7.57
N CYS A 144 13.88 -1.67 7.01
CA CYS A 144 14.51 -2.73 6.22
C CYS A 144 13.49 -3.53 5.41
N ILE A 145 13.97 -4.49 4.62
CA ILE A 145 13.14 -5.51 4.00
C ILE A 145 13.37 -6.82 4.77
N TRP A 146 12.29 -7.41 5.28
CA TRP A 146 12.34 -8.72 5.92
C TRP A 146 12.20 -9.83 4.88
N ASP A 147 13.17 -10.76 4.84
CA ASP A 147 13.15 -11.95 4.01
C ASP A 147 12.62 -13.13 4.84
N TYR A 148 11.44 -13.63 4.51
CA TYR A 148 10.83 -14.76 5.21
C TYR A 148 11.52 -16.09 4.92
N ASN A 149 12.15 -16.25 3.76
CA ASN A 149 12.84 -17.48 3.38
C ASN A 149 14.16 -17.63 4.15
N GLU A 150 14.98 -16.57 4.12
CA GLU A 150 16.29 -16.55 4.77
C GLU A 150 16.20 -16.09 6.24
N ARG A 151 15.04 -15.62 6.69
CA ARG A 151 14.78 -15.10 8.06
C ARG A 151 15.78 -14.03 8.49
N LYS A 152 16.02 -13.07 7.62
CA LYS A 152 16.97 -11.98 7.86
C LYS A 152 16.46 -10.65 7.35
N ALA A 153 16.98 -9.58 7.96
CA ALA A 153 16.77 -8.22 7.48
C ALA A 153 17.73 -7.90 6.32
N LEU A 154 17.20 -7.33 5.26
CA LEU A 154 17.93 -6.87 4.09
C LEU A 154 17.84 -5.34 3.99
N PRO A 155 18.84 -4.66 3.42
CA PRO A 155 18.73 -3.25 3.11
C PRO A 155 17.64 -3.01 2.07
N PHE A 156 17.17 -1.76 2.00
CA PHE A 156 16.29 -1.33 0.92
C PHE A 156 16.97 -1.44 -0.43
N ASP A 157 16.24 -1.95 -1.44
CA ASP A 157 16.75 -2.13 -2.78
C ASP A 157 15.60 -1.95 -3.80
N PRO A 158 15.75 -1.10 -4.82
CA PRO A 158 14.71 -0.85 -5.83
C PRO A 158 14.29 -2.10 -6.63
N LYS A 159 15.12 -3.15 -6.66
CA LYS A 159 14.81 -4.43 -7.35
C LYS A 159 13.59 -5.16 -6.79
N PHE A 160 13.18 -4.87 -5.55
CA PHE A 160 11.99 -5.47 -4.96
C PHE A 160 10.70 -4.84 -5.44
N TYR A 161 10.72 -3.64 -6.03
CA TYR A 161 9.53 -2.97 -6.55
C TYR A 161 8.41 -2.72 -5.53
N PHE A 162 8.73 -2.59 -4.24
CA PHE A 162 7.75 -2.18 -3.24
C PHE A 162 7.19 -0.79 -3.57
N THR A 163 5.87 -0.62 -3.39
CA THR A 163 5.17 0.66 -3.57
C THR A 163 4.70 1.27 -2.25
N PHE A 164 4.95 0.61 -1.14
CA PHE A 164 4.68 1.04 0.23
C PHE A 164 5.46 0.18 1.21
N LYS A 165 5.47 0.57 2.47
CA LYS A 165 6.09 -0.16 3.58
C LYS A 165 5.17 -0.19 4.80
N SER A 166 5.48 -1.04 5.76
CA SER A 166 4.80 -1.12 7.05
C SER A 166 5.24 0.04 7.96
N ASN A 167 4.47 0.28 9.01
CA ASN A 167 4.76 1.34 9.99
C ASN A 167 5.74 0.89 11.09
N VAL A 168 6.06 -0.41 11.15
CA VAL A 168 6.91 -0.97 12.22
C VAL A 168 8.36 -1.12 11.78
N ASN A 169 9.28 -0.92 12.73
CA ASN A 169 10.69 -1.20 12.54
C ASN A 169 10.98 -2.65 12.87
N TYR A 170 11.86 -3.27 12.07
CA TYR A 170 12.53 -4.48 12.50
C TYR A 170 13.36 -4.21 13.75
N LYS A 171 13.25 -5.09 14.71
CA LYS A 171 14.12 -5.18 15.89
C LYS A 171 14.55 -6.62 16.04
N GLU A 172 15.72 -6.83 16.59
CA GLU A 172 16.15 -8.18 16.96
C GLU A 172 15.19 -8.81 17.96
N HIS A 173 15.12 -10.13 17.89
CA HIS A 173 14.19 -10.90 18.71
C HIS A 173 14.49 -10.72 20.22
N ASP A 174 13.47 -10.31 20.96
CA ASP A 174 13.47 -10.24 22.41
C ASP A 174 12.47 -11.25 22.98
N PRO A 175 12.94 -12.37 23.58
CA PRO A 175 12.05 -13.41 24.09
C PRO A 175 11.11 -12.95 25.21
N LYS A 176 11.52 -11.94 26.00
CA LYS A 176 10.67 -11.40 27.08
C LYS A 176 9.51 -10.59 26.48
N PHE A 177 9.83 -9.74 25.53
CA PHE A 177 8.81 -8.95 24.83
C PHE A 177 7.87 -9.84 24.02
N GLU A 178 8.39 -10.87 23.33
CA GLU A 178 7.55 -11.85 22.64
C GLU A 178 6.55 -12.51 23.59
N LEU A 179 7.03 -12.98 24.76
CA LEU A 179 6.16 -13.62 25.75
C LEU A 179 5.07 -12.67 26.26
N GLU A 180 5.40 -11.40 26.47
CA GLU A 180 4.44 -10.38 26.90
C GLU A 180 3.37 -10.15 25.82
N VAL A 181 3.77 -9.93 24.57
CA VAL A 181 2.85 -9.75 23.44
C VAL A 181 1.98 -10.99 23.22
N ARG A 182 2.56 -12.19 23.33
CA ARG A 182 1.84 -13.45 23.24
C ARG A 182 0.70 -13.50 24.29
N LYS A 183 1.00 -13.22 25.55
CA LYS A 183 0.00 -13.21 26.61
C LYS A 183 -1.05 -12.13 26.45
N LEU A 184 -0.64 -10.90 26.14
CA LEU A 184 -1.54 -9.75 26.08
C LEU A 184 -2.43 -9.75 24.82
N VAL A 185 -1.97 -10.31 23.73
CA VAL A 185 -2.68 -10.25 22.44
C VAL A 185 -3.18 -11.62 22.02
N VAL A 186 -2.29 -12.61 21.92
CA VAL A 186 -2.65 -13.91 21.34
C VAL A 186 -3.49 -14.74 22.31
N GLU A 187 -2.99 -14.93 23.52
CA GLU A 187 -3.68 -15.76 24.54
C GLU A 187 -4.95 -15.08 25.07
N SER A 188 -4.99 -13.75 25.10
CA SER A 188 -6.20 -13.02 25.49
C SER A 188 -7.36 -13.19 24.48
N ILE A 189 -7.06 -13.53 23.24
CA ILE A 189 -8.07 -13.74 22.18
C ILE A 189 -8.37 -15.22 22.00
N PHE A 190 -7.32 -16.06 21.91
CA PHE A 190 -7.43 -17.48 21.53
C PHE A 190 -7.32 -18.46 22.71
N GLY A 191 -7.00 -17.98 23.91
CA GLY A 191 -6.57 -18.84 25.01
C GLY A 191 -5.15 -19.38 24.84
N GLU A 192 -4.69 -20.15 25.84
CA GLU A 192 -3.43 -20.88 25.73
C GLU A 192 -3.58 -22.06 24.76
N GLY A 193 -2.55 -22.32 23.94
CA GLY A 193 -2.48 -23.51 23.08
C GLY A 193 -2.35 -23.24 21.59
N GLU A 194 -2.75 -24.23 20.80
CA GLU A 194 -2.43 -24.30 19.36
C GLU A 194 -3.19 -23.30 18.48
N LYS A 195 -4.36 -22.81 18.92
CA LYS A 195 -5.19 -21.86 18.11
C LYS A 195 -4.42 -20.56 17.82
N GLY A 196 -3.83 -19.97 18.87
CA GLY A 196 -3.02 -18.76 18.74
C GLY A 196 -1.79 -18.98 17.87
N GLU A 197 -1.11 -20.11 18.07
CA GLU A 197 0.03 -20.51 17.21
C GLU A 197 -0.35 -20.63 15.74
N LEU A 198 -1.47 -21.30 15.45
CA LEU A 198 -1.97 -21.44 14.09
C LEU A 198 -2.30 -20.06 13.48
N PHE A 199 -2.96 -19.18 14.26
CA PHE A 199 -3.26 -17.84 13.79
C PHE A 199 -1.99 -17.05 13.44
N MET A 200 -0.95 -17.08 14.29
CA MET A 200 0.32 -16.39 14.04
C MET A 200 1.02 -16.94 12.79
N LYS A 201 1.00 -18.24 12.56
CA LYS A 201 1.55 -18.86 11.34
C LYS A 201 0.80 -18.46 10.10
N LEU A 202 -0.54 -18.40 10.15
CA LEU A 202 -1.37 -17.95 9.05
C LEU A 202 -1.14 -16.46 8.74
N LEU A 203 -0.96 -15.63 9.78
CA LEU A 203 -0.67 -14.22 9.66
C LEU A 203 0.71 -13.98 9.02
N ALA A 204 1.74 -14.66 9.49
CA ALA A 204 3.10 -14.56 8.95
C ALA A 204 3.14 -14.95 7.46
N ARG A 205 2.44 -16.03 7.12
CA ARG A 205 2.29 -16.52 5.76
C ARG A 205 1.54 -15.51 4.87
N ALA A 206 0.45 -14.92 5.39
CA ALA A 206 -0.28 -13.87 4.67
C ALA A 206 0.62 -12.67 4.40
N LEU A 207 1.40 -12.20 5.39
CA LEU A 207 2.33 -11.08 5.25
C LEU A 207 3.46 -11.38 4.26
N ALA A 208 3.89 -12.63 4.13
CA ALA A 208 4.81 -13.06 3.08
C ALA A 208 4.19 -13.04 1.67
N GLY A 209 2.85 -12.93 1.56
CA GLY A 209 2.13 -12.93 0.29
C GLY A 209 2.01 -14.32 -0.34
N GLU A 210 2.08 -15.35 0.48
CA GLU A 210 1.88 -16.73 0.05
C GLU A 210 0.38 -17.07 0.11
N VAL A 211 -0.18 -17.40 -1.03
CA VAL A 211 -1.63 -17.65 -1.21
C VAL A 211 -1.96 -18.98 -1.90
N GLU A 212 -0.95 -19.75 -2.25
CA GLU A 212 -1.07 -20.97 -3.07
C GLU A 212 -1.89 -22.08 -2.41
N ASP A 213 -1.93 -22.11 -1.09
CA ASP A 213 -2.74 -23.06 -0.32
C ASP A 213 -4.22 -22.71 -0.27
N LYS A 214 -4.61 -21.59 -0.88
CA LYS A 214 -6.01 -21.15 -1.07
C LYS A 214 -6.76 -20.97 0.27
N ARG A 215 -6.12 -20.38 1.29
CA ARG A 215 -6.74 -20.22 2.62
C ARG A 215 -7.63 -18.97 2.70
N PHE A 216 -8.76 -19.16 3.36
CA PHE A 216 -9.70 -18.14 3.77
C PHE A 216 -9.95 -18.30 5.26
N ILE A 217 -9.61 -17.29 6.06
CA ILE A 217 -9.66 -17.39 7.51
C ILE A 217 -10.97 -16.79 8.02
N VAL A 218 -11.68 -17.51 8.85
CA VAL A 218 -12.88 -17.02 9.57
C VAL A 218 -12.58 -17.03 11.05
N LEU A 219 -12.55 -15.84 11.64
CA LEU A 219 -12.42 -15.67 13.08
C LEU A 219 -13.81 -15.52 13.71
N LEU A 220 -14.21 -16.56 14.42
CA LEU A 220 -15.49 -16.61 15.12
C LEU A 220 -15.33 -16.10 16.55
N GLY A 221 -16.24 -15.25 16.97
CA GLY A 221 -16.22 -14.77 18.35
C GLY A 221 -17.40 -13.87 18.64
N LYS A 222 -17.88 -13.94 19.88
CA LYS A 222 -18.96 -13.09 20.37
C LYS A 222 -18.56 -11.60 20.34
N THR A 223 -19.49 -10.73 20.58
CA THR A 223 -19.22 -9.31 20.81
C THR A 223 -18.20 -9.15 21.94
N ASN A 224 -17.30 -8.19 21.84
CA ASN A 224 -16.22 -7.94 22.82
C ASN A 224 -15.19 -9.07 22.97
N SER A 225 -14.96 -9.88 21.96
CA SER A 225 -13.94 -10.95 21.99
C SER A 225 -12.57 -10.53 21.42
N GLY A 226 -12.26 -9.23 21.36
CA GLY A 226 -10.96 -8.72 20.90
C GLY A 226 -10.81 -8.55 19.38
N LYS A 227 -11.84 -8.91 18.57
CA LYS A 227 -11.77 -8.78 17.09
C LYS A 227 -11.47 -7.36 16.62
N GLY A 228 -12.11 -6.35 17.22
CA GLY A 228 -11.88 -4.94 16.90
C GLY A 228 -10.46 -4.50 17.23
N THR A 229 -9.95 -4.90 18.40
CA THR A 229 -8.56 -4.63 18.84
C THR A 229 -7.56 -5.25 17.88
N LEU A 230 -7.81 -6.48 17.44
CA LEU A 230 -6.95 -7.17 16.47
C LEU A 230 -6.96 -6.44 15.10
N THR A 231 -8.11 -5.99 14.63
CA THR A 231 -8.23 -5.19 13.40
C THR A 231 -7.40 -3.92 13.48
N GLN A 232 -7.51 -3.19 14.59
CA GLN A 232 -6.74 -1.97 14.82
C GLN A 232 -5.24 -2.25 14.88
N LEU A 233 -4.82 -3.24 15.65
CA LEU A 233 -3.42 -3.63 15.78
C LEU A 233 -2.79 -3.98 14.43
N LEU A 234 -3.47 -4.79 13.62
CA LEU A 234 -2.99 -5.14 12.28
C LEU A 234 -2.87 -3.90 11.38
N GLY A 235 -3.86 -3.01 11.41
CA GLY A 235 -3.86 -1.76 10.65
C GLY A 235 -2.73 -0.81 11.08
N ASP A 236 -2.51 -0.65 12.38
CA ASP A 236 -1.46 0.23 12.94
C ASP A 236 -0.05 -0.30 12.65
N CYS A 237 0.14 -1.63 12.75
CA CYS A 237 1.43 -2.24 12.49
C CYS A 237 1.79 -2.26 11.00
N PHE A 238 0.88 -2.71 10.15
CA PHE A 238 1.21 -3.02 8.75
C PHE A 238 0.67 -2.01 7.74
N GLY A 239 -0.05 -1.01 8.19
CA GLY A 239 -0.59 0.08 7.37
C GLY A 239 -1.92 -0.29 6.72
N LEU A 240 -3.00 0.34 7.21
CA LEU A 240 -4.33 0.24 6.60
C LEU A 240 -4.32 0.93 5.23
N GLY A 241 -4.82 0.23 4.21
CA GLY A 241 -4.73 0.66 2.80
C GLY A 241 -3.44 0.24 2.10
N ASN A 242 -2.47 -0.31 2.85
CA ASN A 242 -1.20 -0.85 2.36
C ASN A 242 -1.20 -2.39 2.44
N PHE A 243 -0.42 -2.96 3.39
CA PHE A 243 -0.42 -4.41 3.61
C PHE A 243 -1.74 -4.94 4.19
N VAL A 244 -2.48 -4.09 4.90
CA VAL A 244 -3.80 -4.44 5.43
C VAL A 244 -4.87 -3.71 4.63
N GLY A 245 -5.71 -4.47 3.94
CA GLY A 245 -6.85 -3.97 3.18
C GLY A 245 -8.17 -4.24 3.91
N ASN A 246 -9.20 -3.52 3.53
CA ASN A 246 -10.57 -3.74 3.99
C ASN A 246 -11.50 -3.98 2.80
N TYR A 247 -12.53 -4.77 3.01
CA TYR A 247 -13.64 -4.87 2.09
C TYR A 247 -14.99 -4.98 2.83
N ASP A 248 -16.05 -4.58 2.16
CA ASP A 248 -17.40 -4.79 2.68
C ASP A 248 -17.77 -6.29 2.56
N ALA A 249 -18.01 -6.95 3.69
CA ALA A 249 -18.39 -8.36 3.75
C ALA A 249 -19.65 -8.69 2.92
N LYS A 250 -20.51 -7.71 2.65
CA LYS A 250 -21.67 -7.87 1.74
C LYS A 250 -21.26 -8.29 0.34
N ASN A 251 -20.04 -7.93 -0.11
CA ASN A 251 -19.54 -8.39 -1.41
C ASN A 251 -19.38 -9.91 -1.49
N LEU A 252 -19.19 -10.60 -0.35
CA LEU A 252 -19.18 -12.07 -0.33
C LEU A 252 -20.59 -12.68 -0.50
N GLN A 253 -21.64 -11.91 -0.20
CA GLN A 253 -23.02 -12.34 -0.21
C GLN A 253 -23.79 -11.95 -1.48
N LEU A 254 -23.15 -11.15 -2.35
CA LEU A 254 -23.74 -10.63 -3.58
C LEU A 254 -23.05 -11.20 -4.82
N GLU A 255 -23.84 -11.44 -5.86
CA GLU A 255 -23.31 -11.68 -7.18
C GLU A 255 -22.85 -10.36 -7.81
N SER A 256 -21.55 -10.22 -7.98
CA SER A 256 -20.95 -9.03 -8.59
C SER A 256 -20.36 -9.38 -9.96
N LYS A 257 -20.79 -8.66 -11.01
CA LYS A 257 -20.23 -8.82 -12.35
C LYS A 257 -18.81 -8.25 -12.47
N THR A 258 -18.55 -7.12 -11.80
CA THR A 258 -17.31 -6.34 -12.01
C THR A 258 -16.14 -6.74 -11.12
N LYS A 259 -16.38 -7.39 -9.98
CA LYS A 259 -15.34 -7.75 -8.99
C LYS A 259 -14.41 -6.59 -8.59
N SER A 260 -14.82 -5.34 -8.85
CA SER A 260 -13.99 -4.14 -8.63
C SER A 260 -13.55 -3.96 -7.16
N TRP A 261 -14.31 -4.50 -6.22
CA TRP A 261 -13.99 -4.49 -4.79
C TRP A 261 -12.69 -5.26 -4.44
N LEU A 262 -12.28 -6.23 -5.27
CA LEU A 262 -11.00 -6.92 -5.12
C LEU A 262 -9.83 -6.04 -5.55
N LEU A 263 -10.03 -5.22 -6.58
CA LEU A 263 -8.97 -4.37 -7.12
C LEU A 263 -8.45 -3.32 -6.13
N GLN A 264 -9.30 -2.87 -5.22
CA GLN A 264 -8.91 -1.92 -4.17
C GLN A 264 -7.83 -2.51 -3.25
N ASN A 265 -7.82 -3.83 -3.08
CA ASN A 265 -6.92 -4.56 -2.20
C ASN A 265 -5.85 -5.37 -2.97
N LYS A 266 -5.56 -5.00 -4.23
CA LYS A 266 -4.65 -5.75 -5.10
C LYS A 266 -3.25 -5.98 -4.52
N ASN A 267 -2.78 -5.05 -3.68
CA ASN A 267 -1.46 -5.08 -3.08
C ASN A 267 -1.49 -5.52 -1.59
N SER A 268 -2.69 -5.68 -1.01
CA SER A 268 -2.81 -6.05 0.39
C SER A 268 -2.45 -7.51 0.62
N ARG A 269 -1.83 -7.79 1.76
CA ARG A 269 -1.42 -9.13 2.21
C ARG A 269 -2.45 -9.76 3.16
N ILE A 270 -3.11 -8.92 3.94
CA ILE A 270 -4.20 -9.27 4.84
C ILE A 270 -5.39 -8.42 4.42
N ILE A 271 -6.52 -9.04 4.16
CA ILE A 271 -7.73 -8.34 3.73
C ILE A 271 -8.83 -8.61 4.75
N LEU A 272 -9.19 -7.58 5.51
CA LEU A 272 -10.12 -7.67 6.61
C LEU A 272 -11.55 -7.46 6.13
N ALA A 273 -12.47 -8.27 6.63
CA ALA A 273 -13.90 -8.07 6.49
C ALA A 273 -14.57 -8.14 7.85
N ASN A 274 -15.32 -7.10 8.18
CA ASN A 274 -16.08 -7.02 9.41
C ASN A 274 -17.56 -7.16 9.11
N GLU A 275 -18.33 -7.65 10.11
CA GLU A 275 -19.79 -7.57 10.18
C GLU A 275 -20.53 -8.18 8.98
N ILE A 276 -20.35 -9.48 8.80
CA ILE A 276 -21.18 -10.22 7.86
C ILE A 276 -22.62 -10.35 8.39
N ASN A 277 -23.60 -10.14 7.52
CA ASN A 277 -24.98 -10.45 7.87
C ASN A 277 -25.20 -11.97 7.96
N ALA A 278 -25.39 -12.49 9.17
CA ALA A 278 -25.56 -13.92 9.41
C ALA A 278 -26.81 -14.53 8.73
N GLU A 279 -27.83 -13.72 8.45
CA GLU A 279 -29.07 -14.17 7.79
C GLU A 279 -28.84 -14.50 6.30
N LYS A 280 -27.85 -13.85 5.65
CA LYS A 280 -27.55 -14.04 4.24
C LYS A 280 -26.36 -14.99 4.08
N PRO A 281 -26.44 -15.96 3.17
CA PRO A 281 -25.31 -16.86 2.94
C PRO A 281 -24.18 -16.18 2.15
N ILE A 282 -22.96 -16.60 2.41
CA ILE A 282 -21.80 -16.29 1.57
C ILE A 282 -21.91 -17.15 0.30
N LEU A 283 -21.57 -16.57 -0.84
CA LEU A 283 -21.52 -17.33 -2.10
C LEU A 283 -20.21 -18.10 -2.22
N ALA A 284 -20.29 -19.40 -2.42
CA ALA A 284 -19.13 -20.28 -2.60
C ALA A 284 -18.16 -19.77 -3.68
N ASN A 285 -18.71 -19.19 -4.74
CA ASN A 285 -17.93 -18.61 -5.83
C ASN A 285 -17.04 -17.43 -5.38
N ASN A 286 -17.57 -16.59 -4.47
CA ASN A 286 -16.81 -15.44 -3.95
C ASN A 286 -15.67 -15.91 -3.03
N ILE A 287 -15.87 -16.95 -2.23
CA ILE A 287 -14.78 -17.58 -1.44
C ILE A 287 -13.68 -18.12 -2.37
N ARG A 288 -14.06 -18.84 -3.42
CA ARG A 288 -13.10 -19.37 -4.40
C ARG A 288 -12.32 -18.26 -5.11
N LEU A 289 -12.99 -17.16 -5.40
CA LEU A 289 -12.36 -15.99 -6.00
C LEU A 289 -11.34 -15.33 -5.06
N CYS A 290 -11.67 -15.19 -3.78
CA CYS A 290 -10.79 -14.60 -2.78
C CYS A 290 -9.62 -15.52 -2.40
N ALA A 291 -9.84 -16.82 -2.39
CA ALA A 291 -8.85 -17.84 -2.05
C ALA A 291 -8.52 -18.68 -3.30
N ASN A 292 -8.07 -18.01 -4.36
CA ASN A 292 -7.84 -18.65 -5.66
C ASN A 292 -6.43 -19.25 -5.83
N GLY A 293 -5.52 -18.99 -4.91
CA GLY A 293 -4.16 -19.53 -4.96
C GLY A 293 -3.19 -18.76 -5.86
N GLY A 294 -3.45 -17.47 -6.05
CA GLY A 294 -2.57 -16.62 -6.87
C GLY A 294 -2.85 -16.75 -8.38
N GLU A 295 -3.99 -17.29 -8.77
CA GLU A 295 -4.41 -17.28 -10.19
C GLU A 295 -4.79 -15.86 -10.60
N PRO A 296 -4.42 -15.39 -11.83
CA PRO A 296 -4.80 -14.07 -12.29
C PRO A 296 -6.32 -13.87 -12.31
N ILE A 297 -6.77 -12.73 -11.83
CA ILE A 297 -8.18 -12.32 -11.88
C ILE A 297 -8.32 -11.17 -12.85
N THR A 298 -9.24 -11.31 -13.81
CA THR A 298 -9.68 -10.21 -14.65
C THR A 298 -10.78 -9.43 -13.95
N THR A 299 -10.59 -8.14 -13.80
CA THR A 299 -11.57 -7.24 -13.20
C THR A 299 -11.58 -5.90 -13.92
N GLN A 300 -12.64 -5.15 -13.74
CA GLN A 300 -12.82 -3.85 -14.34
C GLN A 300 -13.22 -2.84 -13.26
N ALA A 301 -12.46 -1.76 -13.12
CA ALA A 301 -12.92 -0.62 -12.36
C ALA A 301 -13.94 0.17 -13.18
N LYS A 302 -14.82 0.90 -12.50
CA LYS A 302 -15.85 1.71 -13.16
C LYS A 302 -15.19 2.73 -14.11
N TYR A 303 -15.58 2.71 -15.37
CA TYR A 303 -15.04 3.57 -16.43
C TYR A 303 -13.58 3.29 -16.84
N GLU A 304 -13.01 2.14 -16.48
CA GLU A 304 -11.68 1.74 -16.91
C GLU A 304 -11.73 0.47 -17.77
N ASN A 305 -10.64 0.20 -18.50
CA ASN A 305 -10.48 -1.05 -19.22
C ASN A 305 -10.27 -2.22 -18.25
N GLU A 306 -10.56 -3.43 -18.70
CA GLU A 306 -10.26 -4.65 -17.95
C GLU A 306 -8.78 -4.72 -17.61
N ARG A 307 -8.50 -5.16 -16.39
CA ARG A 307 -7.14 -5.36 -15.86
C ARG A 307 -7.01 -6.72 -15.22
N ASN A 308 -5.90 -7.35 -15.47
CA ASN A 308 -5.50 -8.55 -14.76
C ASN A 308 -4.65 -8.17 -13.56
N PHE A 309 -4.84 -8.84 -12.44
CA PHE A 309 -3.96 -8.79 -11.29
C PHE A 309 -3.92 -10.15 -10.59
N ILE A 310 -2.84 -10.40 -9.88
CA ILE A 310 -2.67 -11.62 -9.08
C ILE A 310 -2.96 -11.25 -7.62
N PRO A 311 -4.03 -11.77 -6.99
CA PRO A 311 -4.28 -11.52 -5.58
C PRO A 311 -3.17 -12.11 -4.71
N GLN A 312 -2.62 -11.31 -3.81
CA GLN A 312 -1.60 -11.73 -2.83
C GLN A 312 -2.12 -11.68 -1.40
N GLY A 313 -3.38 -11.33 -1.23
CA GLY A 313 -3.99 -11.16 0.08
C GLY A 313 -4.74 -12.39 0.57
N THR A 314 -4.54 -12.72 1.84
CA THR A 314 -5.34 -13.69 2.57
C THR A 314 -6.53 -12.99 3.22
N MET A 315 -7.73 -13.49 2.97
CA MET A 315 -8.96 -12.95 3.57
C MET A 315 -9.07 -13.38 5.02
N LEU A 316 -9.37 -12.42 5.88
CA LEU A 316 -9.70 -12.62 7.30
C LEU A 316 -11.10 -12.03 7.56
N LEU A 317 -12.07 -12.91 7.70
CA LEU A 317 -13.47 -12.57 7.99
C LEU A 317 -13.74 -12.66 9.49
N PHE A 318 -14.21 -11.58 10.07
CA PHE A 318 -14.71 -11.58 11.44
C PHE A 318 -16.20 -11.86 11.45
N ALA A 319 -16.64 -12.85 12.22
CA ALA A 319 -18.02 -13.24 12.34
C ALA A 319 -18.39 -13.55 13.81
N ASN A 320 -19.64 -13.27 14.17
CA ASN A 320 -20.15 -13.64 15.50
C ASN A 320 -20.69 -15.09 15.51
N GLU A 321 -21.14 -15.55 14.35
CA GLU A 321 -21.68 -16.90 14.15
C GLU A 321 -21.09 -17.51 12.87
N MET A 322 -21.17 -18.84 12.78
CA MET A 322 -20.70 -19.56 11.58
C MET A 322 -21.48 -19.12 10.35
N PRO A 323 -20.81 -18.55 9.33
CA PRO A 323 -21.50 -18.10 8.13
C PRO A 323 -22.05 -19.28 7.32
N ARG A 324 -23.29 -19.14 6.85
CA ARG A 324 -23.88 -20.10 5.91
C ARG A 324 -23.27 -19.90 4.52
N ILE A 325 -23.02 -20.99 3.80
CA ILE A 325 -22.46 -20.95 2.45
C ILE A 325 -23.48 -21.49 1.47
N LYS A 326 -23.67 -20.79 0.34
CA LYS A 326 -24.57 -21.18 -0.75
C LYS A 326 -23.81 -21.31 -2.06
N GLY A 327 -24.12 -22.37 -2.82
CA GLY A 327 -23.61 -22.60 -4.18
C GLY A 327 -23.40 -24.10 -4.47
N ASN A 328 -23.25 -24.44 -5.73
CA ASN A 328 -23.16 -25.84 -6.17
C ASN A 328 -21.89 -26.57 -5.67
N ASP A 329 -20.85 -25.84 -5.26
CA ASP A 329 -19.60 -26.38 -4.73
C ASP A 329 -19.37 -25.97 -3.25
N ALA A 330 -20.46 -25.74 -2.50
CA ALA A 330 -20.37 -25.38 -1.08
C ALA A 330 -19.76 -26.51 -0.20
N GLY A 331 -19.60 -27.71 -0.76
CA GLY A 331 -18.99 -28.86 -0.11
C GLY A 331 -17.45 -28.77 -0.05
N ASN A 332 -16.77 -29.81 -0.55
CA ASN A 332 -15.34 -30.02 -0.35
C ASN A 332 -14.43 -28.88 -0.86
N ALA A 333 -14.76 -28.27 -2.02
CA ALA A 333 -13.89 -27.24 -2.60
C ALA A 333 -13.81 -25.95 -1.78
N VAL A 334 -14.87 -25.59 -1.06
CA VAL A 334 -14.91 -24.41 -0.18
C VAL A 334 -14.46 -24.77 1.22
N SER A 335 -14.93 -25.88 1.79
CA SER A 335 -14.54 -26.31 3.14
C SER A 335 -13.03 -26.48 3.28
N ASN A 336 -12.37 -27.00 2.23
CA ASN A 336 -10.91 -27.15 2.21
C ASN A 336 -10.14 -25.81 2.18
N ARG A 337 -10.79 -24.71 1.80
CA ARG A 337 -10.19 -23.36 1.82
C ARG A 337 -10.37 -22.65 3.13
N MET A 338 -11.45 -22.95 3.84
CA MET A 338 -11.81 -22.21 5.06
C MET A 338 -11.07 -22.75 6.28
N VAL A 339 -10.47 -21.85 7.02
CA VAL A 339 -9.87 -22.10 8.32
C VAL A 339 -10.70 -21.37 9.36
N TYR A 340 -11.30 -22.11 10.28
CA TYR A 340 -12.09 -21.54 11.36
C TYR A 340 -11.26 -21.49 12.63
N LEU A 341 -11.21 -20.28 13.21
CA LEU A 341 -10.59 -20.04 14.51
C LEU A 341 -11.63 -19.40 15.43
N GLU A 342 -11.77 -19.91 16.60
CA GLU A 342 -12.70 -19.40 17.60
C GLU A 342 -11.93 -18.63 18.68
N THR A 343 -12.46 -17.45 19.03
CA THR A 343 -11.97 -16.71 20.20
C THR A 343 -12.44 -17.40 21.47
N GLU A 344 -11.56 -17.45 22.47
CA GLU A 344 -11.87 -18.15 23.74
C GLU A 344 -12.73 -17.28 24.67
N PHE A 345 -12.46 -15.97 24.68
CA PHE A 345 -13.05 -15.05 25.67
C PHE A 345 -13.98 -14.03 25.04
N SER A 346 -14.91 -13.53 25.85
CA SER A 346 -15.75 -12.36 25.58
C SER A 346 -15.72 -11.50 26.83
N TYR A 347 -15.30 -10.26 26.72
CA TYR A 347 -15.14 -9.30 27.82
C TYR A 347 -16.35 -8.38 27.96
#